data_cc1a2483aa388f1ca52196b24ef58c70
#
_entry.id   cc1a2483aa388f1ca52196b24ef58c70
#
_cell.length_a   1.000
_cell.length_b   1.000
_cell.length_c   1.000
_cell.angle_alpha   90.00
_cell.angle_beta   90.00
_cell.angle_gamma   90.00
#
_symmetry.space_group_name_H-M   'P 1'
#
loop_
_entity.id
_entity.type
_entity.pdbx_description
1 polymer ?
#
loop_
_entity_poly.entity_id
_entity_poly.type
_entity_poly.pdbx_seq_one_letter_code
_entity_poly.pdbx_strand_id
1 'polypeptide(L)'
;MPYQTVNGIKIYYEEQGRGEPLLLINGLAFPMDLWFAQIEELSKDFRVIALDNRGIGRSDKPDEVYSMELMASDAVGLLRSLGIQKANVAGLSMGGFISQEIALSCPEMVNRLILVATGMGGPRSLALGKPFWDRMAAAIAGKKPWEIYRIDLTLMTAPGFVEQHPDTLDKAVELRMENPQPLHAFVRQYTAAGLFDSNERVQKIDQPTLIVLGREDPIFPIALAEDFREKMPHATMIIYEQCGHAILLEKPDRLSKDIRDFLKS
;
A
#
# COMPACT_ATOMS: atom_id res chain seq x y z
N MET A 1 23.64 -4.69 -1.19
CA MET A 1 23.38 -3.24 -1.01
C MET A 1 21.88 -3.04 -1.14
N PRO A 2 21.24 -2.19 -0.35
CA PRO A 2 19.79 -2.07 -0.31
C PRO A 2 19.19 -1.27 -1.48
N TYR A 3 19.86 -1.22 -2.61
CA TYR A 3 19.41 -0.51 -3.84
C TYR A 3 19.56 -1.39 -5.06
N GLN A 4 18.57 -1.31 -5.95
CA GLN A 4 18.63 -1.82 -7.32
C GLN A 4 18.32 -0.69 -8.30
N THR A 5 19.03 -0.68 -9.44
CA THR A 5 18.70 0.24 -10.53
C THR A 5 17.65 -0.42 -11.42
N VAL A 6 16.47 0.16 -11.46
CA VAL A 6 15.31 -0.33 -12.22
C VAL A 6 14.70 0.84 -12.98
N ASN A 7 14.43 0.66 -14.26
CA ASN A 7 13.84 1.72 -15.12
C ASN A 7 14.58 3.07 -15.03
N GLY A 8 15.90 3.03 -14.90
CA GLY A 8 16.75 4.23 -14.83
C GLY A 8 16.80 4.93 -13.48
N ILE A 9 16.14 4.44 -12.45
CA ILE A 9 16.14 4.98 -11.09
C ILE A 9 16.66 3.97 -10.07
N LYS A 10 17.13 4.48 -8.92
CA LYS A 10 17.50 3.64 -7.77
C LYS A 10 16.27 3.39 -6.92
N ILE A 11 15.86 2.14 -6.82
CA ILE A 11 14.83 1.68 -5.90
C ILE A 11 15.52 1.17 -4.64
N TYR A 12 15.14 1.74 -3.49
CA TYR A 12 15.53 1.22 -2.17
C TYR A 12 14.60 0.08 -1.77
N TYR A 13 15.17 -0.98 -1.20
CA TYR A 13 14.41 -2.08 -0.65
C TYR A 13 15.14 -2.69 0.55
N GLU A 14 14.39 -3.38 1.39
CA GLU A 14 14.93 -4.24 2.43
C GLU A 14 14.41 -5.67 2.26
N GLU A 15 15.24 -6.62 2.67
CA GLU A 15 14.94 -8.03 2.59
C GLU A 15 15.20 -8.68 3.95
N GLN A 16 14.19 -9.42 4.44
CA GLN A 16 14.30 -10.13 5.71
C GLN A 16 13.62 -11.51 5.62
N GLY A 17 14.19 -12.49 6.35
CA GLY A 17 13.65 -13.84 6.41
C GLY A 17 14.11 -14.73 5.24
N ARG A 18 13.46 -15.90 5.13
CA ARG A 18 13.73 -16.93 4.11
C ARG A 18 12.43 -17.65 3.76
N GLY A 19 12.39 -18.32 2.62
CA GLY A 19 11.22 -19.06 2.17
C GLY A 19 10.63 -18.48 0.90
N GLU A 20 9.32 -18.61 0.73
CA GLU A 20 8.62 -18.02 -0.42
C GLU A 20 8.72 -16.50 -0.41
N PRO A 21 9.00 -15.86 -1.57
CA PRO A 21 9.06 -14.41 -1.66
C PRO A 21 7.68 -13.78 -1.38
N LEU A 22 7.70 -12.73 -0.54
CA LEU A 22 6.55 -11.86 -0.25
C LEU A 22 6.98 -10.41 -0.46
N LEU A 23 6.43 -9.77 -1.48
CA LEU A 23 6.63 -8.36 -1.76
C LEU A 23 5.60 -7.51 -1.02
N LEU A 24 6.05 -6.50 -0.27
CA LEU A 24 5.22 -5.53 0.42
C LEU A 24 5.32 -4.16 -0.27
N ILE A 25 4.20 -3.61 -0.71
CA ILE A 25 4.10 -2.33 -1.44
C ILE A 25 3.23 -1.38 -0.64
N ASN A 26 3.81 -0.24 -0.24
CA ASN A 26 3.10 0.75 0.56
C ASN A 26 2.28 1.73 -0.29
N GLY A 27 1.41 2.49 0.39
CA GLY A 27 0.54 3.48 -0.21
C GLY A 27 1.20 4.83 -0.49
N LEU A 28 0.35 5.79 -0.88
CA LEU A 28 0.74 7.18 -1.13
C LEU A 28 1.39 7.80 0.10
N ALA A 29 2.56 8.39 -0.08
CA ALA A 29 3.33 9.08 0.97
C ALA A 29 3.74 8.19 2.16
N PHE A 30 3.71 6.87 1.99
CA PHE A 30 4.12 5.91 3.01
C PHE A 30 5.43 5.21 2.60
N PRO A 31 6.56 5.44 3.32
CA PRO A 31 7.78 4.67 3.11
C PRO A 31 7.59 3.22 3.57
N MET A 32 8.44 2.34 3.07
CA MET A 32 8.37 0.90 3.40
C MET A 32 8.50 0.63 4.91
N ASP A 33 9.18 1.50 5.63
CA ASP A 33 9.40 1.36 7.08
C ASP A 33 8.08 1.27 7.88
N LEU A 34 6.96 1.75 7.34
CA LEU A 34 5.66 1.63 8.01
C LEU A 34 5.12 0.19 8.03
N TRP A 35 5.71 -0.73 7.25
CA TRP A 35 5.45 -2.17 7.35
C TRP A 35 6.23 -2.86 8.49
N PHE A 36 6.86 -2.11 9.42
CA PHE A 36 7.79 -2.64 10.41
C PHE A 36 7.25 -3.88 11.16
N ALA A 37 6.00 -3.85 11.61
CA ALA A 37 5.41 -4.98 12.35
C ALA A 37 5.17 -6.20 11.45
N GLN A 38 4.74 -5.99 10.21
CA GLN A 38 4.51 -7.06 9.24
C GLN A 38 5.83 -7.65 8.76
N ILE A 39 6.87 -6.82 8.55
CA ILE A 39 8.21 -7.30 8.18
C ILE A 39 8.73 -8.22 9.29
N GLU A 40 8.68 -7.78 10.55
CA GLU A 40 9.14 -8.58 11.71
C GLU A 40 8.39 -9.92 11.82
N GLU A 41 7.07 -9.89 11.73
CA GLU A 41 6.25 -11.09 11.92
C GLU A 41 6.27 -12.05 10.73
N LEU A 42 6.17 -11.53 9.50
CA LEU A 42 6.09 -12.37 8.30
C LEU A 42 7.44 -12.91 7.87
N SER A 43 8.55 -12.24 8.21
CA SER A 43 9.92 -12.76 7.92
C SER A 43 10.28 -14.03 8.68
N LYS A 44 9.49 -14.42 9.68
CA LYS A 44 9.66 -15.71 10.36
C LYS A 44 9.32 -16.90 9.45
N ASP A 45 8.48 -16.68 8.44
CA ASP A 45 7.94 -17.71 7.55
C ASP A 45 8.27 -17.47 6.05
N PHE A 46 8.51 -16.21 5.66
CA PHE A 46 8.65 -15.80 4.27
C PHE A 46 9.95 -15.02 4.05
N ARG A 47 10.41 -15.00 2.80
CA ARG A 47 11.41 -14.05 2.32
C ARG A 47 10.68 -12.74 2.01
N VAL A 48 10.58 -11.85 2.99
CA VAL A 48 9.89 -10.56 2.87
C VAL A 48 10.78 -9.56 2.16
N ILE A 49 10.26 -8.94 1.10
CA ILE A 49 10.89 -7.85 0.37
C ILE A 49 9.97 -6.64 0.50
N ALA A 50 10.44 -5.56 1.11
CA ALA A 50 9.70 -4.30 1.19
C ALA A 50 10.46 -3.23 0.41
N LEU A 51 9.76 -2.42 -0.39
CA LEU A 51 10.38 -1.37 -1.20
C LEU A 51 9.81 0.01 -0.89
N ASP A 52 10.63 1.02 -1.02
CA ASP A 52 10.17 2.39 -1.20
C ASP A 52 9.79 2.58 -2.68
N ASN A 53 8.55 2.90 -2.97
CA ASN A 53 8.12 3.22 -4.33
C ASN A 53 8.89 4.43 -4.88
N ARG A 54 8.98 4.58 -6.23
CA ARG A 54 9.46 5.85 -6.80
C ARG A 54 8.76 7.03 -6.16
N GLY A 55 9.50 8.06 -5.81
CA GLY A 55 8.96 9.29 -5.24
C GLY A 55 8.84 9.32 -3.72
N ILE A 56 9.21 8.26 -2.99
CA ILE A 56 9.10 8.23 -1.51
C ILE A 56 10.35 7.61 -0.87
N GLY A 57 10.54 7.85 0.43
CA GLY A 57 11.56 7.21 1.26
C GLY A 57 12.98 7.45 0.73
N ARG A 58 13.75 6.38 0.61
CA ARG A 58 15.14 6.38 0.15
C ARG A 58 15.27 6.13 -1.37
N SER A 59 14.18 5.78 -2.06
CA SER A 59 14.17 5.65 -3.52
C SER A 59 14.27 7.00 -4.21
N ASP A 60 14.73 6.99 -5.47
CA ASP A 60 14.80 8.19 -6.30
C ASP A 60 13.43 8.83 -6.50
N LYS A 61 13.43 10.16 -6.64
CA LYS A 61 12.23 11.00 -6.74
C LYS A 61 12.28 11.86 -8.01
N PRO A 62 12.32 11.25 -9.21
CA PRO A 62 12.42 12.00 -10.45
C PRO A 62 11.17 12.88 -10.66
N ASP A 63 11.36 14.08 -11.20
CA ASP A 63 10.26 14.98 -11.57
C ASP A 63 9.75 14.67 -12.97
N GLU A 64 9.09 13.54 -13.12
CA GLU A 64 8.47 13.04 -14.34
C GLU A 64 7.03 12.58 -14.11
N VAL A 65 6.33 12.18 -15.15
CA VAL A 65 4.97 11.63 -15.02
C VAL A 65 5.06 10.22 -14.42
N TYR A 66 4.32 9.98 -13.32
CA TYR A 66 4.14 8.66 -12.75
C TYR A 66 2.82 8.05 -13.22
N SER A 67 2.78 6.72 -13.30
CA SER A 67 1.56 5.95 -13.46
C SER A 67 1.63 4.66 -12.62
N MET A 68 0.50 4.00 -12.41
CA MET A 68 0.50 2.72 -11.67
C MET A 68 1.22 1.64 -12.44
N GLU A 69 1.14 1.65 -13.77
CA GLU A 69 1.89 0.73 -14.67
C GLU A 69 3.41 0.92 -14.52
N LEU A 70 3.86 2.18 -14.47
CA LEU A 70 5.29 2.47 -14.29
C LEU A 70 5.77 2.00 -12.91
N MET A 71 4.99 2.23 -11.84
CA MET A 71 5.33 1.80 -10.49
C MET A 71 5.26 0.28 -10.36
N ALA A 72 4.33 -0.39 -11.02
CA ALA A 72 4.27 -1.85 -11.13
C ALA A 72 5.50 -2.41 -11.86
N SER A 73 5.92 -1.75 -12.95
CA SER A 73 7.15 -2.11 -13.68
C SER A 73 8.40 -1.96 -12.81
N ASP A 74 8.47 -0.97 -11.91
CA ASP A 74 9.57 -0.84 -10.95
C ASP A 74 9.60 -2.02 -9.97
N ALA A 75 8.46 -2.38 -9.40
CA ALA A 75 8.36 -3.49 -8.47
C ALA A 75 8.71 -4.85 -9.13
N VAL A 76 8.23 -5.09 -10.35
CA VAL A 76 8.57 -6.27 -11.16
C VAL A 76 10.06 -6.28 -11.51
N GLY A 77 10.60 -5.12 -11.90
CA GLY A 77 12.03 -4.96 -12.20
C GLY A 77 12.91 -5.26 -10.99
N LEU A 78 12.48 -4.82 -9.78
CA LEU A 78 13.17 -5.16 -8.54
C LEU A 78 13.15 -6.68 -8.32
N LEU A 79 12.01 -7.35 -8.39
CA LEU A 79 11.92 -8.80 -8.21
C LEU A 79 12.83 -9.55 -9.20
N ARG A 80 12.82 -9.16 -10.47
CA ARG A 80 13.68 -9.75 -11.50
C ARG A 80 15.17 -9.55 -11.21
N SER A 81 15.55 -8.37 -10.72
CA SER A 81 16.96 -8.07 -10.36
C SER A 81 17.45 -8.91 -9.17
N LEU A 82 16.51 -9.36 -8.33
CA LEU A 82 16.78 -10.27 -7.20
C LEU A 82 16.69 -11.76 -7.59
N GLY A 83 16.52 -12.08 -8.88
CA GLY A 83 16.37 -13.44 -9.38
C GLY A 83 15.02 -14.09 -9.03
N ILE A 84 14.03 -13.30 -8.62
CA ILE A 84 12.70 -13.78 -8.21
C ILE A 84 11.79 -13.81 -9.45
N GLN A 85 11.33 -15.00 -9.80
CA GLN A 85 10.45 -15.21 -10.95
C GLN A 85 8.96 -15.18 -10.55
N LYS A 86 8.65 -15.49 -9.29
CA LYS A 86 7.28 -15.49 -8.77
C LYS A 86 7.28 -15.13 -7.28
N ALA A 87 6.36 -14.27 -6.86
CA ALA A 87 6.22 -13.82 -5.48
C ALA A 87 4.75 -13.73 -5.07
N ASN A 88 4.49 -13.81 -3.78
CA ASN A 88 3.27 -13.30 -3.19
C ASN A 88 3.38 -11.76 -3.15
N VAL A 89 2.29 -11.05 -3.44
CA VAL A 89 2.31 -9.58 -3.54
C VAL A 89 1.25 -9.00 -2.61
N ALA A 90 1.66 -8.16 -1.68
CA ALA A 90 0.77 -7.47 -0.75
C ALA A 90 0.90 -5.96 -0.92
N GLY A 91 -0.22 -5.27 -1.19
CA GLY A 91 -0.25 -3.84 -1.37
C GLY A 91 -1.29 -3.13 -0.51
N LEU A 92 -0.85 -2.04 0.16
CA LEU A 92 -1.71 -1.16 0.93
C LEU A 92 -2.12 0.05 0.09
N SER A 93 -3.42 0.39 0.04
CA SER A 93 -3.90 1.64 -0.56
C SER A 93 -3.45 1.79 -2.02
N MET A 94 -2.70 2.83 -2.38
CA MET A 94 -2.04 2.96 -3.68
C MET A 94 -1.15 1.76 -4.01
N GLY A 95 -0.51 1.14 -3.01
CA GLY A 95 0.22 -0.11 -3.19
C GLY A 95 -0.69 -1.25 -3.67
N GLY A 96 -1.96 -1.25 -3.28
CA GLY A 96 -2.98 -2.15 -3.81
C GLY A 96 -3.28 -1.91 -5.28
N PHE A 97 -3.26 -0.66 -5.76
CA PHE A 97 -3.37 -0.33 -7.20
C PHE A 97 -2.17 -0.88 -7.98
N ILE A 98 -0.95 -0.64 -7.45
CA ILE A 98 0.28 -1.18 -8.03
C ILE A 98 0.23 -2.71 -8.08
N SER A 99 -0.24 -3.36 -7.00
CA SER A 99 -0.34 -4.82 -6.93
C SER A 99 -1.36 -5.40 -7.92
N GLN A 100 -2.50 -4.72 -8.11
CA GLN A 100 -3.46 -5.07 -9.15
C GLN A 100 -2.84 -4.93 -10.54
N GLU A 101 -2.09 -3.86 -10.79
CA GLU A 101 -1.43 -3.65 -12.08
C GLU A 101 -0.35 -4.70 -12.34
N ILE A 102 0.42 -5.13 -11.32
CA ILE A 102 1.35 -6.27 -11.45
C ILE A 102 0.61 -7.54 -11.85
N ALA A 103 -0.51 -7.86 -11.16
CA ALA A 103 -1.30 -9.07 -11.44
C ALA A 103 -1.95 -9.03 -12.83
N LEU A 104 -2.29 -7.86 -13.35
CA LEU A 104 -2.87 -7.67 -14.68
C LEU A 104 -1.84 -7.71 -15.80
N SER A 105 -0.65 -7.11 -15.60
CA SER A 105 0.37 -6.95 -16.63
C SER A 105 1.43 -8.05 -16.64
N CYS A 106 1.67 -8.69 -15.49
CA CYS A 106 2.66 -9.76 -15.30
C CYS A 106 2.07 -10.89 -14.42
N PRO A 107 0.95 -11.52 -14.82
CA PRO A 107 0.25 -12.50 -13.98
C PRO A 107 1.13 -13.69 -13.57
N GLU A 108 2.11 -14.06 -14.39
CA GLU A 108 3.07 -15.12 -14.08
C GLU A 108 3.98 -14.82 -12.90
N MET A 109 4.18 -13.53 -12.58
CA MET A 109 4.99 -13.07 -11.45
C MET A 109 4.27 -13.15 -10.11
N VAL A 110 2.93 -13.26 -10.10
CA VAL A 110 2.12 -13.24 -8.88
C VAL A 110 1.65 -14.65 -8.52
N ASN A 111 2.04 -15.12 -7.33
CA ASN A 111 1.55 -16.38 -6.78
C ASN A 111 0.19 -16.19 -6.10
N ARG A 112 0.14 -15.31 -5.12
CA ARG A 112 -1.08 -14.90 -4.41
C ARG A 112 -1.07 -13.38 -4.26
N LEU A 113 -2.26 -12.77 -4.28
CA LEU A 113 -2.44 -11.32 -4.19
C LEU A 113 -3.09 -10.94 -2.87
N ILE A 114 -2.58 -9.94 -2.18
CA ILE A 114 -3.16 -9.39 -0.96
C ILE A 114 -3.41 -7.88 -1.15
N LEU A 115 -4.65 -7.48 -1.05
CA LEU A 115 -5.12 -6.11 -1.23
C LEU A 115 -5.61 -5.56 0.12
N VAL A 116 -4.90 -4.57 0.68
CA VAL A 116 -5.17 -4.02 2.00
C VAL A 116 -5.62 -2.57 1.87
N ALA A 117 -6.74 -2.21 2.47
CA ALA A 117 -7.27 -0.84 2.51
C ALA A 117 -7.22 -0.16 1.13
N THR A 118 -7.78 -0.78 0.11
CA THR A 118 -7.71 -0.31 -1.28
C THR A 118 -9.04 -0.49 -2.00
N GLY A 119 -9.14 0.05 -3.21
CA GLY A 119 -10.27 -0.10 -4.13
C GLY A 119 -9.80 -0.53 -5.51
N MET A 120 -10.64 -0.28 -6.51
CA MET A 120 -10.32 -0.49 -7.92
C MET A 120 -10.04 0.83 -8.67
N GLY A 121 -9.96 1.95 -7.93
CA GLY A 121 -9.83 3.27 -8.54
C GLY A 121 -11.10 3.71 -9.26
N GLY A 122 -10.94 4.60 -10.24
CA GLY A 122 -12.03 5.12 -11.05
C GLY A 122 -12.93 6.13 -10.35
N PRO A 123 -13.97 6.65 -11.07
CA PRO A 123 -14.79 7.76 -10.58
C PRO A 123 -15.53 7.46 -9.27
N ARG A 124 -15.98 6.22 -9.05
CA ARG A 124 -16.69 5.84 -7.82
C ARG A 124 -15.79 5.90 -6.59
N SER A 125 -14.56 5.35 -6.68
CA SER A 125 -13.59 5.41 -5.59
C SER A 125 -13.24 6.87 -5.26
N LEU A 126 -13.00 7.69 -6.29
CA LEU A 126 -12.71 9.13 -6.11
C LEU A 126 -13.86 9.87 -5.44
N ALA A 127 -15.10 9.63 -5.86
CA ALA A 127 -16.27 10.27 -5.29
C ALA A 127 -16.48 9.91 -3.81
N LEU A 128 -16.31 8.64 -3.45
CA LEU A 128 -16.46 8.17 -2.07
C LEU A 128 -15.33 8.63 -1.16
N GLY A 129 -14.09 8.72 -1.66
CA GLY A 129 -12.93 9.22 -0.91
C GLY A 129 -12.86 10.76 -0.81
N LYS A 130 -13.61 11.49 -1.65
CA LYS A 130 -13.53 12.96 -1.70
C LYS A 130 -13.72 13.67 -0.36
N PRO A 131 -14.66 13.27 0.53
CA PRO A 131 -14.82 13.92 1.83
C PRO A 131 -13.55 13.86 2.70
N PHE A 132 -12.78 12.78 2.63
CA PHE A 132 -11.49 12.70 3.32
C PHE A 132 -10.49 13.71 2.75
N TRP A 133 -10.35 13.77 1.43
CA TRP A 133 -9.40 14.67 0.77
C TRP A 133 -9.74 16.15 0.98
N ASP A 134 -11.03 16.51 0.98
CA ASP A 134 -11.49 17.87 1.30
C ASP A 134 -11.12 18.25 2.75
N ARG A 135 -11.34 17.35 3.71
CA ARG A 135 -10.96 17.56 5.12
C ARG A 135 -9.44 17.67 5.27
N MET A 136 -8.71 16.80 4.61
CA MET A 136 -7.24 16.80 4.62
C MET A 136 -6.71 18.13 4.09
N ALA A 137 -7.15 18.57 2.92
CA ALA A 137 -6.72 19.84 2.32
C ALA A 137 -7.00 21.05 3.23
N ALA A 138 -8.16 21.08 3.89
CA ALA A 138 -8.50 22.14 4.84
C ALA A 138 -7.62 22.12 6.11
N ALA A 139 -7.23 20.92 6.58
CA ALA A 139 -6.50 20.76 7.82
C ALA A 139 -4.99 21.03 7.70
N ILE A 140 -4.39 20.83 6.52
CA ILE A 140 -2.94 20.94 6.33
C ILE A 140 -2.44 22.31 5.87
N ALA A 141 -3.33 23.24 5.55
CA ALA A 141 -2.94 24.56 5.06
C ALA A 141 -2.02 25.29 6.05
N GLY A 142 -0.82 25.68 5.59
CA GLY A 142 0.18 26.38 6.43
C GLY A 142 0.88 25.52 7.47
N LYS A 143 0.69 24.20 7.47
CA LYS A 143 1.29 23.27 8.42
C LYS A 143 2.70 22.85 8.01
N LYS A 144 3.50 22.48 9.00
CA LYS A 144 4.83 21.90 8.78
C LYS A 144 4.69 20.41 8.41
N PRO A 145 5.70 19.80 7.74
CA PRO A 145 5.61 18.39 7.31
C PRO A 145 5.23 17.41 8.43
N TRP A 146 5.80 17.51 9.62
CA TRP A 146 5.46 16.62 10.74
C TRP A 146 4.01 16.78 11.21
N GLU A 147 3.46 18.03 11.19
CA GLU A 147 2.06 18.29 11.51
C GLU A 147 1.13 17.67 10.44
N ILE A 148 1.53 17.79 9.15
CA ILE A 148 0.79 17.19 8.05
C ILE A 148 0.72 15.68 8.22
N TYR A 149 1.84 15.01 8.52
CA TYR A 149 1.86 13.56 8.71
C TYR A 149 1.04 13.12 9.92
N ARG A 150 1.07 13.90 11.01
CA ARG A 150 0.25 13.63 12.20
C ARG A 150 -1.24 13.78 11.92
N ILE A 151 -1.64 14.86 11.23
CA ILE A 151 -3.02 15.10 10.81
C ILE A 151 -3.51 14.00 9.89
N ASP A 152 -2.72 13.64 8.89
CA ASP A 152 -3.01 12.59 7.91
C ASP A 152 -3.30 11.25 8.62
N LEU A 153 -2.40 10.79 9.47
CA LEU A 153 -2.57 9.57 10.26
C LEU A 153 -3.79 9.64 11.19
N THR A 154 -4.04 10.80 11.82
CA THR A 154 -5.22 10.98 12.68
C THR A 154 -6.53 10.91 11.89
N LEU A 155 -6.57 11.48 10.70
CA LEU A 155 -7.77 11.50 9.88
C LEU A 155 -8.08 10.15 9.20
N MET A 156 -7.07 9.31 8.98
CA MET A 156 -7.24 8.04 8.27
C MET A 156 -7.44 6.84 9.20
N THR A 157 -7.14 6.97 10.49
CA THR A 157 -7.36 5.89 11.48
C THR A 157 -8.79 5.91 12.05
N ALA A 158 -9.21 4.80 12.64
CA ALA A 158 -10.49 4.71 13.33
C ALA A 158 -10.58 5.71 14.49
N PRO A 159 -11.78 6.24 14.79
CA PRO A 159 -11.98 7.16 15.90
C PRO A 159 -11.44 6.63 17.23
N GLY A 160 -10.64 7.44 17.93
CA GLY A 160 -10.06 7.08 19.23
C GLY A 160 -8.76 6.27 19.14
N PHE A 161 -8.31 5.85 17.94
CA PHE A 161 -7.08 5.06 17.81
C PHE A 161 -5.85 5.87 18.26
N VAL A 162 -5.73 7.11 17.80
CA VAL A 162 -4.56 7.96 18.07
C VAL A 162 -4.43 8.29 19.56
N GLU A 163 -5.56 8.52 20.24
CA GLU A 163 -5.59 8.79 21.67
C GLU A 163 -5.20 7.56 22.50
N GLN A 164 -5.50 6.37 22.02
CA GLN A 164 -5.19 5.10 22.69
C GLN A 164 -3.78 4.60 22.36
N HIS A 165 -3.22 5.00 21.23
CA HIS A 165 -1.91 4.53 20.71
C HIS A 165 -1.00 5.69 20.28
N PRO A 166 -0.72 6.68 21.17
CA PRO A 166 0.09 7.85 20.80
C PRO A 166 1.51 7.46 20.35
N ASP A 167 2.11 6.44 20.98
CA ASP A 167 3.46 5.98 20.64
C ASP A 167 3.53 5.40 19.21
N THR A 168 2.49 4.71 18.76
CA THR A 168 2.38 4.20 17.39
C THR A 168 2.31 5.34 16.39
N LEU A 169 1.51 6.37 16.70
CA LEU A 169 1.42 7.57 15.88
C LEU A 169 2.76 8.30 15.79
N ASP A 170 3.40 8.53 16.94
CA ASP A 170 4.68 9.26 17.01
C ASP A 170 5.76 8.51 16.22
N LYS A 171 5.87 7.18 16.38
CA LYS A 171 6.77 6.34 15.58
C LYS A 171 6.49 6.44 14.08
N ALA A 172 5.23 6.39 13.67
CA ALA A 172 4.87 6.48 12.25
C ALA A 172 5.20 7.86 11.66
N VAL A 173 5.00 8.94 12.42
CA VAL A 173 5.40 10.31 12.02
C VAL A 173 6.93 10.41 11.92
N GLU A 174 7.67 9.87 12.89
CA GLU A 174 9.14 9.87 12.90
C GLU A 174 9.71 9.17 11.67
N LEU A 175 9.25 7.96 11.36
CA LEU A 175 9.66 7.20 10.18
C LEU A 175 9.39 7.97 8.85
N ARG A 176 8.26 8.67 8.77
CA ARG A 176 7.97 9.52 7.59
C ARG A 176 8.84 10.77 7.52
N MET A 177 9.31 11.28 8.67
CA MET A 177 10.18 12.45 8.74
C MET A 177 11.65 12.14 8.47
N GLU A 178 12.11 10.89 8.56
CA GLU A 178 13.49 10.52 8.22
C GLU A 178 13.83 10.83 6.76
N ASN A 179 12.89 10.59 5.84
CA ASN A 179 13.04 10.84 4.40
C ASN A 179 11.78 11.52 3.86
N PRO A 180 11.54 12.81 4.17
CA PRO A 180 10.31 13.51 3.80
C PRO A 180 10.09 13.52 2.29
N GLN A 181 8.86 13.25 1.87
CA GLN A 181 8.50 13.28 0.47
C GLN A 181 8.46 14.72 -0.07
N PRO A 182 9.21 15.06 -1.14
CA PRO A 182 9.10 16.36 -1.78
C PRO A 182 7.72 16.54 -2.41
N LEU A 183 7.23 17.78 -2.43
CA LEU A 183 5.89 18.10 -2.93
C LEU A 183 5.68 17.62 -4.38
N HIS A 184 6.67 17.79 -5.28
CA HIS A 184 6.55 17.31 -6.65
C HIS A 184 6.29 15.81 -6.71
N ALA A 185 7.03 15.01 -5.92
CA ALA A 185 6.88 13.56 -5.90
C ALA A 185 5.53 13.13 -5.31
N PHE A 186 5.05 13.82 -4.26
CA PHE A 186 3.69 13.62 -3.73
C PHE A 186 2.64 13.87 -4.82
N VAL A 187 2.73 15.02 -5.51
CA VAL A 187 1.78 15.36 -6.58
C VAL A 187 1.82 14.33 -7.71
N ARG A 188 3.02 13.82 -8.09
CA ARG A 188 3.14 12.78 -9.12
C ARG A 188 2.47 11.47 -8.70
N GLN A 189 2.72 10.99 -7.47
CA GLN A 189 2.05 9.78 -6.95
C GLN A 189 0.53 9.99 -6.81
N TYR A 190 0.10 11.11 -6.24
CA TYR A 190 -1.32 11.45 -6.05
C TYR A 190 -2.07 11.48 -7.39
N THR A 191 -1.48 12.14 -8.40
CA THR A 191 -2.08 12.20 -9.76
C THR A 191 -2.16 10.80 -10.38
N ALA A 192 -1.10 10.00 -10.28
CA ALA A 192 -1.09 8.63 -10.79
C ALA A 192 -2.16 7.76 -10.12
N ALA A 193 -2.32 7.86 -8.79
CA ALA A 193 -3.36 7.16 -8.06
C ALA A 193 -4.77 7.63 -8.46
N GLY A 194 -4.95 8.94 -8.68
CA GLY A 194 -6.23 9.52 -9.12
C GLY A 194 -6.65 9.13 -10.55
N LEU A 195 -5.69 8.77 -11.39
CA LEU A 195 -5.95 8.32 -12.76
C LEU A 195 -6.11 6.80 -12.89
N PHE A 196 -5.80 6.05 -11.85
CA PHE A 196 -5.93 4.59 -11.87
C PHE A 196 -7.40 4.15 -11.92
N ASP A 197 -7.68 3.21 -12.81
CA ASP A 197 -8.98 2.55 -12.92
C ASP A 197 -8.79 1.11 -13.40
N SER A 198 -9.10 0.15 -12.54
CA SER A 198 -9.08 -1.29 -12.87
C SER A 198 -10.48 -1.91 -12.99
N ASN A 199 -11.56 -1.10 -12.88
CA ASN A 199 -12.94 -1.60 -12.79
C ASN A 199 -13.32 -2.59 -13.91
N GLU A 200 -12.86 -2.35 -15.15
CA GLU A 200 -13.16 -3.23 -16.30
C GLU A 200 -12.07 -4.28 -16.54
N ARG A 201 -11.05 -4.33 -15.66
CA ARG A 201 -9.89 -5.24 -15.83
C ARG A 201 -9.69 -6.20 -14.67
N VAL A 202 -10.12 -5.81 -13.45
CA VAL A 202 -9.83 -6.53 -12.20
C VAL A 202 -10.37 -7.96 -12.20
N GLN A 203 -11.47 -8.24 -12.91
CA GLN A 203 -12.03 -9.58 -13.08
C GLN A 203 -11.12 -10.54 -13.88
N LYS A 204 -10.04 -10.03 -14.49
CA LYS A 204 -9.03 -10.84 -15.18
C LYS A 204 -7.92 -11.32 -14.25
N ILE A 205 -7.96 -10.92 -12.99
CA ILE A 205 -7.02 -11.39 -11.97
C ILE A 205 -7.50 -12.75 -11.48
N ASP A 206 -6.82 -13.81 -11.89
CA ASP A 206 -7.16 -15.20 -11.54
C ASP A 206 -6.41 -15.72 -10.31
N GLN A 207 -5.40 -14.99 -9.81
CA GLN A 207 -4.62 -15.40 -8.67
C GLN A 207 -5.50 -15.47 -7.41
N PRO A 208 -5.28 -16.43 -6.51
CA PRO A 208 -5.90 -16.43 -5.21
C PRO A 208 -5.67 -15.07 -4.55
N THR A 209 -6.77 -14.41 -4.15
CA THR A 209 -6.72 -13.02 -3.65
C THR A 209 -7.34 -12.92 -2.27
N LEU A 210 -6.63 -12.26 -1.35
CA LEU A 210 -7.13 -11.80 -0.06
C LEU A 210 -7.38 -10.29 -0.11
N ILE A 211 -8.56 -9.85 0.29
CA ILE A 211 -8.93 -8.44 0.41
C ILE A 211 -9.19 -8.14 1.88
N VAL A 212 -8.46 -7.18 2.46
CA VAL A 212 -8.62 -6.75 3.85
C VAL A 212 -9.02 -5.28 3.89
N LEU A 213 -10.18 -4.97 4.45
CA LEU A 213 -10.75 -3.62 4.50
C LEU A 213 -11.05 -3.20 5.94
N GLY A 214 -10.86 -1.92 6.26
CA GLY A 214 -11.31 -1.31 7.51
C GLY A 214 -12.77 -0.85 7.40
N ARG A 215 -13.57 -1.09 8.46
CA ARG A 215 -14.97 -0.64 8.49
C ARG A 215 -15.08 0.88 8.44
N GLU A 216 -14.20 1.56 9.13
CA GLU A 216 -14.16 3.01 9.31
C GLU A 216 -13.18 3.71 8.37
N ASP A 217 -12.72 3.02 7.30
CA ASP A 217 -11.79 3.61 6.31
C ASP A 217 -12.45 4.81 5.61
N PRO A 218 -11.93 6.04 5.78
CA PRO A 218 -12.50 7.23 5.17
C PRO A 218 -12.02 7.47 3.73
N ILE A 219 -10.96 6.77 3.29
CA ILE A 219 -10.35 6.91 1.95
C ILE A 219 -10.99 5.92 0.99
N PHE A 220 -11.10 4.65 1.41
CA PHE A 220 -11.79 3.59 0.69
C PHE A 220 -12.97 3.08 1.53
N PRO A 221 -14.09 3.84 1.58
CA PRO A 221 -15.24 3.48 2.40
C PRO A 221 -15.75 2.07 2.10
N ILE A 222 -16.27 1.41 3.12
CA ILE A 222 -16.71 0.01 3.07
C ILE A 222 -17.73 -0.29 1.96
N ALA A 223 -18.38 0.74 1.42
CA ALA A 223 -19.26 0.62 0.25
C ALA A 223 -18.54 0.09 -1.00
N LEU A 224 -17.20 0.20 -1.08
CA LEU A 224 -16.39 -0.37 -2.17
C LEU A 224 -16.18 -1.89 -2.04
N ALA A 225 -16.49 -2.48 -0.88
CA ALA A 225 -16.44 -3.92 -0.70
C ALA A 225 -17.41 -4.67 -1.61
N GLU A 226 -18.54 -4.06 -1.93
CA GLU A 226 -19.54 -4.65 -2.85
C GLU A 226 -18.99 -4.74 -4.27
N ASP A 227 -18.25 -3.73 -4.71
CA ASP A 227 -17.63 -3.71 -6.03
C ASP A 227 -16.62 -4.87 -6.18
N PHE A 228 -15.83 -5.13 -5.13
CA PHE A 228 -14.93 -6.29 -5.11
C PHE A 228 -15.68 -7.63 -5.09
N ARG A 229 -16.78 -7.75 -4.32
CA ARG A 229 -17.58 -8.99 -4.30
C ARG A 229 -18.19 -9.30 -5.65
N GLU A 230 -18.64 -8.28 -6.38
CA GLU A 230 -19.19 -8.41 -7.70
C GLU A 230 -18.14 -8.83 -8.73
N LYS A 231 -16.99 -8.13 -8.73
CA LYS A 231 -15.97 -8.27 -9.79
C LYS A 231 -14.90 -9.31 -9.51
N MET A 232 -14.69 -9.68 -8.25
CA MET A 232 -13.73 -10.71 -7.80
C MET A 232 -14.41 -11.72 -6.85
N PRO A 233 -15.44 -12.45 -7.28
CA PRO A 233 -16.20 -13.34 -6.39
C PRO A 233 -15.36 -14.50 -5.83
N HIS A 234 -14.20 -14.79 -6.42
CA HIS A 234 -13.26 -15.80 -5.95
C HIS A 234 -12.33 -15.30 -4.83
N ALA A 235 -12.30 -13.99 -4.58
CA ALA A 235 -11.44 -13.42 -3.56
C ALA A 235 -11.99 -13.67 -2.14
N THR A 236 -11.11 -14.02 -1.21
CA THR A 236 -11.43 -14.03 0.22
C THR A 236 -11.43 -12.61 0.73
N MET A 237 -12.51 -12.18 1.41
CA MET A 237 -12.62 -10.84 1.95
C MET A 237 -12.76 -10.85 3.47
N ILE A 238 -11.96 -10.04 4.14
CA ILE A 238 -12.02 -9.84 5.60
C ILE A 238 -12.25 -8.34 5.87
N ILE A 239 -13.24 -8.04 6.70
CA ILE A 239 -13.51 -6.67 7.16
C ILE A 239 -13.11 -6.56 8.62
N TYR A 240 -12.27 -5.58 8.94
CA TYR A 240 -11.84 -5.29 10.30
C TYR A 240 -12.75 -4.24 10.91
N GLU A 241 -13.45 -4.60 11.96
CA GLU A 241 -14.23 -3.68 12.77
C GLU A 241 -13.31 -2.78 13.61
N GLN A 242 -13.74 -1.56 13.89
CA GLN A 242 -12.96 -0.56 14.63
C GLN A 242 -11.56 -0.41 14.04
N CYS A 243 -11.52 -0.19 12.72
CA CYS A 243 -10.31 -0.06 11.94
C CYS A 243 -10.55 0.88 10.75
N GLY A 244 -9.69 1.87 10.61
CA GLY A 244 -9.68 2.82 9.50
C GLY A 244 -8.81 2.34 8.33
N HIS A 245 -8.12 3.28 7.72
CA HIS A 245 -7.27 3.05 6.55
C HIS A 245 -5.88 2.51 6.89
N ALA A 246 -5.32 2.92 8.04
CA ALA A 246 -3.97 2.54 8.44
C ALA A 246 -3.93 1.14 9.09
N ILE A 247 -4.54 0.13 8.46
CA ILE A 247 -4.72 -1.24 8.97
C ILE A 247 -3.42 -1.82 9.51
N LEU A 248 -2.29 -1.56 8.82
CA LEU A 248 -0.96 -2.05 9.22
C LEU A 248 -0.49 -1.51 10.59
N LEU A 249 -1.00 -0.33 11.00
CA LEU A 249 -0.72 0.29 12.29
C LEU A 249 -1.81 -0.02 13.32
N GLU A 250 -3.08 -0.07 12.87
CA GLU A 250 -4.24 -0.24 13.77
C GLU A 250 -4.45 -1.68 14.23
N LYS A 251 -4.14 -2.65 13.39
CA LYS A 251 -4.35 -4.08 13.65
C LYS A 251 -3.15 -4.92 13.20
N PRO A 252 -1.91 -4.58 13.62
CA PRO A 252 -0.67 -5.16 13.08
C PRO A 252 -0.60 -6.68 13.21
N ASP A 253 -0.89 -7.22 14.41
CA ASP A 253 -0.80 -8.66 14.69
C ASP A 253 -1.85 -9.44 13.88
N ARG A 254 -3.07 -8.89 13.82
CA ARG A 254 -4.17 -9.52 13.08
C ARG A 254 -3.88 -9.54 11.59
N LEU A 255 -3.39 -8.42 11.04
CA LEU A 255 -3.02 -8.35 9.62
C LEU A 255 -1.93 -9.36 9.27
N SER A 256 -0.87 -9.43 10.09
CA SER A 256 0.22 -10.39 9.90
C SER A 256 -0.28 -11.83 9.97
N LYS A 257 -1.18 -12.15 10.92
CA LYS A 257 -1.79 -13.46 11.04
C LYS A 257 -2.64 -13.82 9.82
N ASP A 258 -3.56 -12.93 9.41
CA ASP A 258 -4.49 -13.20 8.31
C ASP A 258 -3.73 -13.33 6.96
N ILE A 259 -2.67 -12.54 6.73
CA ILE A 259 -1.77 -12.71 5.58
C ILE A 259 -1.07 -14.07 5.65
N ARG A 260 -0.48 -14.43 6.79
CA ARG A 260 0.19 -15.72 6.98
C ARG A 260 -0.73 -16.92 6.71
N ASP A 261 -1.93 -16.90 7.29
CA ASP A 261 -2.91 -17.97 7.15
C ASP A 261 -3.33 -18.14 5.69
N PHE A 262 -3.59 -17.02 4.99
CA PHE A 262 -3.92 -17.04 3.57
C PHE A 262 -2.77 -17.54 2.69
N LEU A 263 -1.53 -17.19 3.01
CA LEU A 263 -0.37 -17.64 2.22
C LEU A 263 -0.03 -19.11 2.43
N LYS A 264 -0.43 -19.69 3.57
CA LYS A 264 -0.21 -21.10 3.91
C LYS A 264 -1.38 -22.03 3.57
N SER A 265 -2.53 -21.48 3.12
CA SER A 265 -3.72 -22.25 2.68
C SER A 265 -3.58 -22.83 1.21
#